data_605abf1cc78a0de6e7bddc34365493b1
#
_entry.id   605abf1cc78a0de6e7bddc34365493b1
#
_cell.length_a   1.000
_cell.length_b   1.000
_cell.length_c   1.000
_cell.angle_alpha   90.00
_cell.angle_beta   90.00
_cell.angle_gamma   90.00
#
_symmetry.space_group_name_H-M   'P 1'
#
loop_
_entity.id
_entity.type
_entity.pdbx_description
1 polymer ?
#
loop_
_entity_poly.entity_id
_entity_poly.type
_entity_poly.pdbx_seq_one_letter_code
_entity_poly.pdbx_strand_id
1 'polypeptide(L)'
;MLIVLLRHGQTAYNEQRRYQGAADVPLSPAGRAALKKADFETETVYVTPLCRTAQTARILFPHARQIVVPALREMDFGVFEGRTYDEMKGDAAYCAWLNSECESACPNGESKAVFCKRVCRAFEKLADEALARGDERLVIVAHGGTQMAALSRFAEPHRDYYSWNAPPAGGFVLSADEWRARRALRVIKTVGYAEERA
;
A
#
# COMPACT_ATOMS: atom_id res chain seq x y z
N MET A 1 -20.50 -1.19 3.87
CA MET A 1 -19.32 -0.34 4.16
C MET A 1 -18.40 -0.29 2.95
N LEU A 2 -17.88 0.88 2.61
CA LEU A 2 -16.84 1.02 1.59
C LEU A 2 -15.45 0.98 2.24
N ILE A 3 -14.47 0.38 1.55
CA ILE A 3 -13.05 0.48 1.91
C ILE A 3 -12.32 1.17 0.76
N VAL A 4 -11.57 2.23 1.06
CA VAL A 4 -10.72 2.93 0.11
C VAL A 4 -9.27 2.64 0.48
N LEU A 5 -8.58 1.84 -0.35
CA LEU A 5 -7.20 1.43 -0.12
C LEU A 5 -6.29 2.09 -1.15
N LEU A 6 -5.52 3.09 -0.71
CA LEU A 6 -4.67 3.93 -1.54
C LEU A 6 -3.18 3.63 -1.34
N ARG A 7 -2.42 3.77 -2.41
CA ARG A 7 -0.96 3.83 -2.38
C ARG A 7 -0.51 5.28 -2.15
N HIS A 8 0.58 5.49 -1.41
CA HIS A 8 1.21 6.80 -1.25
C HIS A 8 1.59 7.43 -2.60
N GLY A 9 1.75 8.75 -2.64
CA GLY A 9 2.24 9.51 -3.79
C GLY A 9 3.70 9.18 -4.15
N GLN A 10 4.18 9.75 -5.24
CA GLN A 10 5.50 9.46 -5.78
C GLN A 10 6.63 9.99 -4.88
N THR A 11 7.69 9.20 -4.71
CA THR A 11 8.92 9.53 -3.98
C THR A 11 10.11 9.55 -4.94
N ALA A 12 11.25 10.10 -4.51
CA ALA A 12 12.49 10.05 -5.29
C ALA A 12 12.93 8.60 -5.60
N TYR A 13 12.68 7.65 -4.68
CA TYR A 13 13.01 6.25 -4.92
C TYR A 13 12.10 5.63 -6.00
N ASN A 14 10.83 6.00 -6.06
CA ASN A 14 9.97 5.56 -7.16
C ASN A 14 10.45 6.10 -8.52
N GLU A 15 10.86 7.38 -8.58
CA GLU A 15 11.40 8.01 -9.79
C GLU A 15 12.69 7.32 -10.27
N GLN A 16 13.53 6.91 -9.33
CA GLN A 16 14.79 6.22 -9.58
C GLN A 16 14.66 4.70 -9.71
N ARG A 17 13.45 4.14 -9.59
CA ARG A 17 13.18 2.69 -9.59
C ARG A 17 13.99 1.93 -8.54
N ARG A 18 14.19 2.54 -7.36
CA ARG A 18 14.84 1.92 -6.21
C ARG A 18 13.85 1.12 -5.36
N TYR A 19 14.30 0.00 -4.81
CA TYR A 19 13.54 -0.72 -3.82
C TYR A 19 13.27 0.16 -2.60
N GLN A 20 12.01 0.24 -2.20
CA GLN A 20 11.56 1.12 -1.13
C GLN A 20 10.56 0.40 -0.23
N GLY A 21 11.04 -0.14 0.85
CA GLY A 21 10.24 -0.80 1.87
C GLY A 21 10.26 -0.05 3.20
N ALA A 22 11.15 -0.46 4.11
CA ALA A 22 11.31 0.13 5.44
C ALA A 22 11.94 1.53 5.44
N ALA A 23 12.70 1.87 4.40
CA ALA A 23 13.31 3.19 4.26
C ALA A 23 12.26 4.31 4.27
N ASP A 24 12.44 5.29 5.17
CA ASP A 24 11.49 6.40 5.34
C ASP A 24 11.83 7.59 4.42
N VAL A 25 11.55 7.39 3.12
CA VAL A 25 11.77 8.40 2.08
C VAL A 25 10.50 9.23 1.88
N PRO A 26 10.58 10.58 1.90
CA PRO A 26 9.41 11.44 1.71
C PRO A 26 8.94 11.46 0.25
N LEU A 27 7.76 12.03 0.03
CA LEU A 27 7.31 12.38 -1.31
C LEU A 27 8.33 13.28 -2.01
N SER A 28 8.60 13.03 -3.29
CA SER A 28 9.38 13.96 -4.09
C SER A 28 8.66 15.30 -4.26
N PRO A 29 9.37 16.40 -4.53
CA PRO A 29 8.72 17.68 -4.82
C PRO A 29 7.68 17.57 -5.94
N ALA A 30 8.01 16.86 -7.01
CA ALA A 30 7.11 16.60 -8.12
C ALA A 30 5.95 15.68 -7.74
N GLY A 31 6.22 14.62 -6.95
CA GLY A 31 5.18 13.72 -6.43
C GLY A 31 4.20 14.42 -5.51
N ARG A 32 4.68 15.37 -4.69
CA ARG A 32 3.84 16.20 -3.84
C ARG A 32 2.98 17.16 -4.66
N ALA A 33 3.56 17.84 -5.65
CA ALA A 33 2.86 18.81 -6.50
C ALA A 33 1.78 18.16 -7.38
N ALA A 34 1.97 16.89 -7.77
CA ALA A 34 1.01 16.16 -8.58
C ALA A 34 -0.24 15.71 -7.81
N LEU A 35 -0.20 15.68 -6.46
CA LEU A 35 -1.33 15.21 -5.67
C LEU A 35 -2.48 16.22 -5.64
N LYS A 36 -3.70 15.71 -5.78
CA LYS A 36 -4.94 16.46 -5.65
C LYS A 36 -5.73 16.04 -4.42
N LYS A 37 -6.51 16.95 -3.84
CA LYS A 37 -7.50 16.62 -2.81
C LYS A 37 -8.44 15.52 -3.34
N ALA A 38 -8.80 14.57 -2.48
CA ALA A 38 -9.80 13.55 -2.83
C ALA A 38 -11.18 14.19 -3.10
N ASP A 39 -11.97 13.52 -3.93
CA ASP A 39 -13.33 13.90 -4.30
C ASP A 39 -14.39 13.61 -3.21
N PHE A 40 -13.94 13.16 -2.05
CA PHE A 40 -14.77 12.93 -0.86
C PHE A 40 -14.02 13.32 0.41
N GLU A 41 -14.73 13.50 1.50
CA GLU A 41 -14.15 13.75 2.81
C GLU A 41 -14.27 12.55 3.74
N THR A 42 -13.39 12.49 4.74
CA THR A 42 -13.40 11.49 5.80
C THR A 42 -12.90 12.13 7.11
N GLU A 43 -13.44 11.71 8.23
CA GLU A 43 -12.97 12.17 9.55
C GLU A 43 -11.65 11.50 9.96
N THR A 44 -11.43 10.28 9.46
CA THR A 44 -10.26 9.48 9.84
C THR A 44 -9.64 8.82 8.61
N VAL A 45 -8.31 8.85 8.55
CA VAL A 45 -7.49 8.14 7.58
C VAL A 45 -6.41 7.33 8.28
N TYR A 46 -6.33 6.05 7.95
CA TYR A 46 -5.30 5.16 8.47
C TYR A 46 -4.05 5.23 7.60
N VAL A 47 -2.89 5.42 8.24
CA VAL A 47 -1.59 5.57 7.56
C VAL A 47 -0.58 4.61 8.19
N THR A 48 0.58 4.46 7.56
CA THR A 48 1.71 3.71 8.13
C THR A 48 2.68 4.65 8.85
N PRO A 49 3.66 4.15 9.61
CA PRO A 49 4.68 5.00 10.23
C PRO A 49 5.55 5.78 9.23
N LEU A 50 5.55 5.37 7.95
CA LEU A 50 6.41 5.95 6.93
C LEU A 50 5.86 7.29 6.43
N CYS A 51 6.69 8.32 6.46
CA CYS A 51 6.29 9.72 6.22
C CYS A 51 5.55 9.93 4.89
N ARG A 52 5.88 9.20 3.84
CA ARG A 52 5.21 9.27 2.53
C ARG A 52 3.70 9.01 2.58
N THR A 53 3.25 8.11 3.47
CA THR A 53 1.82 7.84 3.63
C THR A 53 1.11 8.97 4.36
N ALA A 54 1.72 9.48 5.43
CA ALA A 54 1.19 10.61 6.19
C ALA A 54 1.16 11.90 5.35
N GLN A 55 2.19 12.14 4.54
CA GLN A 55 2.25 13.28 3.62
C GLN A 55 1.17 13.19 2.55
N THR A 56 0.97 12.01 1.96
CA THR A 56 -0.10 11.76 0.99
C THR A 56 -1.46 12.01 1.63
N ALA A 57 -1.73 11.39 2.78
CA ALA A 57 -2.99 11.54 3.49
C ALA A 57 -3.32 13.00 3.83
N ARG A 58 -2.30 13.80 4.22
CA ARG A 58 -2.48 15.23 4.55
C ARG A 58 -2.91 16.06 3.33
N ILE A 59 -2.47 15.69 2.14
CA ILE A 59 -2.84 16.40 0.90
C ILE A 59 -4.22 15.96 0.43
N LEU A 60 -4.48 14.65 0.40
CA LEU A 60 -5.75 14.10 -0.08
C LEU A 60 -6.91 14.44 0.88
N PHE A 61 -6.66 14.40 2.19
CA PHE A 61 -7.66 14.54 3.26
C PHE A 61 -7.18 15.53 4.32
N PRO A 62 -7.12 16.84 4.02
CA PRO A 62 -6.46 17.84 4.88
C PRO A 62 -7.08 17.98 6.28
N HIS A 63 -8.35 17.64 6.43
CA HIS A 63 -9.08 17.74 7.69
C HIS A 63 -9.20 16.41 8.46
N ALA A 64 -8.74 15.30 7.88
CA ALA A 64 -8.86 13.99 8.50
C ALA A 64 -7.83 13.80 9.62
N ARG A 65 -8.26 13.19 10.72
CA ARG A 65 -7.36 12.67 11.75
C ARG A 65 -6.61 11.46 11.21
N GLN A 66 -5.28 11.49 11.30
CA GLN A 66 -4.45 10.35 10.90
C GLN A 66 -4.26 9.37 12.07
N ILE A 67 -4.48 8.09 11.81
CA ILE A 67 -4.21 6.99 12.76
C ILE A 67 -3.12 6.12 12.17
N VAL A 68 -2.01 5.97 12.90
CA VAL A 68 -0.86 5.18 12.46
C VAL A 68 -1.09 3.70 12.75
N VAL A 69 -0.92 2.85 11.72
CA VAL A 69 -1.03 1.39 11.80
C VAL A 69 0.31 0.77 11.37
N PRO A 70 1.23 0.48 12.31
CA PRO A 70 2.56 -0.02 12.00
C PRO A 70 2.58 -1.32 11.18
N ALA A 71 1.60 -2.18 11.42
CA ALA A 71 1.52 -3.46 10.73
C ALA A 71 1.11 -3.38 9.25
N LEU A 72 0.70 -2.20 8.75
CA LEU A 72 0.44 -1.95 7.32
C LEU A 72 1.64 -1.35 6.57
N ARG A 73 2.82 -1.21 7.23
CA ARG A 73 4.03 -0.74 6.54
C ARG A 73 4.40 -1.64 5.37
N GLU A 74 5.18 -1.09 4.42
CA GLU A 74 5.67 -1.84 3.27
C GLU A 74 6.58 -3.01 3.70
N MET A 75 6.85 -3.92 2.78
CA MET A 75 7.80 -5.02 2.97
C MET A 75 9.18 -4.46 3.24
N ASP A 76 9.86 -5.04 4.22
CA ASP A 76 11.26 -4.74 4.50
C ASP A 76 12.15 -5.50 3.51
N PHE A 77 12.77 -4.77 2.58
CA PHE A 77 13.67 -5.35 1.58
C PHE A 77 15.12 -5.53 2.09
N GLY A 78 15.39 -5.23 3.35
CA GLY A 78 16.70 -5.44 3.98
C GLY A 78 17.84 -4.81 3.19
N VAL A 79 18.84 -5.60 2.80
CA VAL A 79 20.02 -5.11 2.07
C VAL A 79 19.74 -4.60 0.66
N PHE A 80 18.54 -4.83 0.13
CA PHE A 80 18.14 -4.35 -1.20
C PHE A 80 17.53 -2.93 -1.16
N GLU A 81 17.24 -2.40 0.03
CA GLU A 81 16.70 -1.05 0.20
C GLU A 81 17.56 0.02 -0.46
N GLY A 82 16.92 0.92 -1.20
CA GLY A 82 17.58 2.06 -1.86
C GLY A 82 18.41 1.70 -3.08
N ARG A 83 18.46 0.42 -3.48
CA ARG A 83 19.20 -0.05 -4.67
C ARG A 83 18.26 -0.30 -5.84
N THR A 84 18.75 -0.14 -7.06
CA THR A 84 18.04 -0.46 -8.29
C THR A 84 18.32 -1.90 -8.74
N TYR A 85 17.49 -2.40 -9.67
CA TYR A 85 17.77 -3.69 -10.35
C TYR A 85 19.16 -3.70 -10.99
N ASP A 86 19.53 -2.63 -11.71
CA ASP A 86 20.81 -2.56 -12.40
C ASP A 86 22.03 -2.59 -11.45
N GLU A 87 21.88 -1.99 -10.27
CA GLU A 87 22.91 -2.03 -9.22
C GLU A 87 23.06 -3.43 -8.57
N MET A 88 22.03 -4.29 -8.71
CA MET A 88 21.98 -5.59 -8.02
C MET A 88 21.98 -6.80 -8.96
N LYS A 89 21.85 -6.63 -10.27
CA LYS A 89 21.72 -7.77 -11.22
C LYS A 89 22.90 -8.75 -11.22
N GLY A 90 24.06 -8.37 -10.68
CA GLY A 90 25.22 -9.24 -10.46
C GLY A 90 25.41 -9.69 -9.01
N ASP A 91 24.51 -9.30 -8.10
CA ASP A 91 24.56 -9.67 -6.68
C ASP A 91 23.95 -11.07 -6.50
N ALA A 92 24.73 -12.03 -5.97
CA ALA A 92 24.29 -13.42 -5.83
C ALA A 92 23.06 -13.58 -4.93
N ALA A 93 22.97 -12.78 -3.85
CA ALA A 93 21.81 -12.81 -2.94
C ALA A 93 20.55 -12.27 -3.62
N TYR A 94 20.69 -11.22 -4.41
CA TYR A 94 19.58 -10.66 -5.16
C TYR A 94 19.10 -11.61 -6.27
N CYS A 95 20.05 -12.23 -7.02
CA CYS A 95 19.69 -13.23 -8.02
C CYS A 95 18.99 -14.44 -7.40
N ALA A 96 19.46 -14.93 -6.25
CA ALA A 96 18.81 -16.01 -5.53
C ALA A 96 17.38 -15.65 -5.09
N TRP A 97 17.17 -14.43 -4.61
CA TRP A 97 15.85 -13.90 -4.26
C TRP A 97 14.91 -13.82 -5.46
N LEU A 98 15.38 -13.31 -6.61
CA LEU A 98 14.59 -13.28 -7.85
C LEU A 98 14.25 -14.70 -8.34
N ASN A 99 15.20 -15.65 -8.28
CA ASN A 99 14.98 -17.03 -8.69
C ASN A 99 13.97 -17.77 -7.79
N SER A 100 13.74 -17.29 -6.56
CA SER A 100 12.66 -17.75 -5.71
C SER A 100 11.30 -17.12 -6.01
N GLU A 101 11.17 -16.40 -7.14
CA GLU A 101 10.00 -15.58 -7.46
C GLU A 101 9.67 -14.53 -6.38
N CYS A 102 10.71 -14.02 -5.71
CA CYS A 102 10.63 -13.09 -4.58
C CYS A 102 9.92 -13.65 -3.34
N GLU A 103 9.81 -14.98 -3.22
CA GLU A 103 9.15 -15.63 -2.06
C GLU A 103 10.08 -15.75 -0.85
N SER A 104 11.38 -15.94 -1.06
CA SER A 104 12.36 -16.04 0.02
C SER A 104 12.53 -14.73 0.78
N ALA A 105 13.11 -14.80 1.98
CA ALA A 105 13.42 -13.59 2.75
C ALA A 105 14.54 -12.79 2.08
N CYS A 106 14.36 -11.47 1.99
CA CYS A 106 15.45 -10.57 1.70
C CYS A 106 16.48 -10.65 2.85
N PRO A 107 17.80 -10.67 2.58
CA PRO A 107 18.79 -10.65 3.65
C PRO A 107 18.57 -9.45 4.57
N ASN A 108 18.47 -9.69 5.87
CA ASN A 108 18.12 -8.71 6.91
C ASN A 108 16.71 -8.06 6.73
N GLY A 109 15.83 -8.67 5.96
CA GLY A 109 14.48 -8.18 5.69
C GLY A 109 13.40 -9.25 5.88
N GLU A 110 12.25 -9.03 5.26
CA GLU A 110 11.09 -9.93 5.34
C GLU A 110 11.06 -10.89 4.14
N SER A 111 10.41 -12.06 4.32
CA SER A 111 9.88 -12.85 3.20
C SER A 111 8.49 -12.35 2.81
N LYS A 112 8.08 -12.60 1.57
CA LYS A 112 6.73 -12.27 1.09
C LYS A 112 5.64 -12.89 1.98
N ALA A 113 5.83 -14.13 2.43
CA ALA A 113 4.88 -14.81 3.30
C ALA A 113 4.71 -14.10 4.66
N VAL A 114 5.81 -13.69 5.30
CA VAL A 114 5.78 -12.93 6.58
C VAL A 114 5.10 -11.58 6.39
N PHE A 115 5.48 -10.86 5.35
CA PHE A 115 4.88 -9.59 4.98
C PHE A 115 3.37 -9.70 4.75
N CYS A 116 2.93 -10.60 3.87
CA CYS A 116 1.51 -10.80 3.56
C CYS A 116 0.69 -11.18 4.80
N LYS A 117 1.22 -12.08 5.64
CA LYS A 117 0.56 -12.48 6.89
C LYS A 117 0.35 -11.31 7.83
N ARG A 118 1.37 -10.43 7.98
CA ARG A 118 1.30 -9.24 8.83
C ARG A 118 0.27 -8.24 8.32
N VAL A 119 0.32 -7.93 7.03
CA VAL A 119 -0.59 -7.00 6.37
C VAL A 119 -2.04 -7.49 6.43
N CYS A 120 -2.29 -8.75 6.04
CA CYS A 120 -3.64 -9.31 6.02
C CYS A 120 -4.28 -9.29 7.41
N ARG A 121 -3.53 -9.66 8.47
CA ARG A 121 -4.04 -9.60 9.84
C ARG A 121 -4.41 -8.18 10.28
N ALA A 122 -3.55 -7.20 9.95
CA ALA A 122 -3.83 -5.81 10.28
C ALA A 122 -5.04 -5.26 9.52
N PHE A 123 -5.15 -5.61 8.26
CA PHE A 123 -6.28 -5.22 7.41
C PHE A 123 -7.60 -5.83 7.92
N GLU A 124 -7.62 -7.13 8.23
CA GLU A 124 -8.79 -7.81 8.83
C GLU A 124 -9.25 -7.11 10.10
N LYS A 125 -8.31 -6.84 11.02
CA LYS A 125 -8.61 -6.15 12.26
C LYS A 125 -9.25 -4.78 12.03
N LEU A 126 -8.69 -3.97 11.12
CA LEU A 126 -9.24 -2.65 10.79
C LEU A 126 -10.64 -2.74 10.18
N ALA A 127 -10.85 -3.69 9.26
CA ALA A 127 -12.15 -3.87 8.62
C ALA A 127 -13.22 -4.33 9.64
N ASP A 128 -12.87 -5.25 10.53
CA ASP A 128 -13.77 -5.73 11.60
C ASP A 128 -14.12 -4.61 12.57
N GLU A 129 -13.13 -3.83 13.01
CA GLU A 129 -13.34 -2.69 13.92
C GLU A 129 -14.20 -1.60 13.29
N ALA A 130 -13.95 -1.26 12.01
CA ALA A 130 -14.76 -0.29 11.27
C ALA A 130 -16.21 -0.74 11.12
N LEU A 131 -16.43 -2.01 10.77
CA LEU A 131 -17.78 -2.60 10.70
C LEU A 131 -18.49 -2.67 12.06
N ALA A 132 -17.73 -2.91 13.13
CA ALA A 132 -18.30 -2.96 14.49
C ALA A 132 -18.74 -1.56 14.97
N ARG A 133 -18.03 -0.50 14.57
CA ARG A 133 -18.41 0.90 14.82
C ARG A 133 -19.58 1.38 13.95
N GLY A 134 -19.92 0.67 12.88
CA GLY A 134 -20.91 1.11 11.90
C GLY A 134 -20.38 2.16 10.92
N ASP A 135 -19.06 2.21 10.72
CA ASP A 135 -18.45 3.17 9.82
C ASP A 135 -18.97 2.96 8.39
N GLU A 136 -19.37 4.02 7.71
CA GLU A 136 -19.75 3.95 6.30
C GLU A 136 -18.56 3.73 5.38
N ARG A 137 -17.38 4.22 5.81
CA ARG A 137 -16.16 4.19 5.01
C ARG A 137 -14.91 3.98 5.87
N LEU A 138 -14.03 3.09 5.43
CA LEU A 138 -12.68 2.88 5.94
C LEU A 138 -11.67 3.38 4.90
N VAL A 139 -10.85 4.39 5.23
CA VAL A 139 -9.85 4.97 4.32
C VAL A 139 -8.46 4.64 4.80
N ILE A 140 -7.65 4.01 3.94
CA ILE A 140 -6.28 3.58 4.23
C ILE A 140 -5.35 4.14 3.16
N VAL A 141 -4.29 4.84 3.57
CA VAL A 141 -3.18 5.25 2.70
C VAL A 141 -1.94 4.45 3.10
N ALA A 142 -1.54 3.53 2.24
CA ALA A 142 -0.45 2.59 2.50
C ALA A 142 0.50 2.48 1.29
N HIS A 143 0.86 1.27 0.86
CA HIS A 143 1.91 1.00 -0.12
C HIS A 143 1.42 0.05 -1.22
N GLY A 144 2.22 -0.11 -2.28
CA GLY A 144 1.93 -1.04 -3.37
C GLY A 144 1.88 -2.49 -2.87
N GLY A 145 2.87 -2.90 -2.09
CA GLY A 145 2.88 -4.24 -1.50
C GLY A 145 1.70 -4.48 -0.56
N THR A 146 1.31 -3.46 0.22
CA THR A 146 0.13 -3.55 1.09
C THR A 146 -1.15 -3.80 0.30
N GLN A 147 -1.34 -3.12 -0.86
CA GLN A 147 -2.45 -3.38 -1.76
C GLN A 147 -2.41 -4.80 -2.31
N MET A 148 -1.24 -5.21 -2.83
CA MET A 148 -1.04 -6.55 -3.37
C MET A 148 -1.36 -7.64 -2.32
N ALA A 149 -0.84 -7.52 -1.10
CA ALA A 149 -1.07 -8.50 -0.04
C ALA A 149 -2.55 -8.59 0.39
N ALA A 150 -3.21 -7.45 0.61
CA ALA A 150 -4.60 -7.44 1.05
C ALA A 150 -5.54 -7.90 -0.07
N LEU A 151 -5.36 -7.41 -1.29
CA LEU A 151 -6.31 -7.67 -2.38
C LEU A 151 -6.13 -9.05 -2.99
N SER A 152 -4.92 -9.61 -3.06
CA SER A 152 -4.75 -11.01 -3.48
C SER A 152 -5.43 -11.99 -2.52
N ARG A 153 -5.59 -11.62 -1.24
CA ARG A 153 -6.26 -12.46 -0.23
C ARG A 153 -7.77 -12.29 -0.19
N PHE A 154 -8.27 -11.06 -0.34
CA PHE A 154 -9.65 -10.73 -0.01
C PHE A 154 -10.49 -10.24 -1.19
N ALA A 155 -9.88 -9.80 -2.32
CA ALA A 155 -10.64 -9.21 -3.42
C ALA A 155 -11.29 -10.25 -4.34
N GLU A 156 -12.50 -9.92 -4.79
CA GLU A 156 -13.23 -10.61 -5.85
C GLU A 156 -13.52 -9.65 -7.02
N PRO A 157 -13.33 -10.09 -8.30
CA PRO A 157 -12.78 -11.38 -8.71
C PRO A 157 -11.29 -11.55 -8.33
N HIS A 158 -10.89 -12.79 -8.08
CA HIS A 158 -9.50 -13.12 -7.75
C HIS A 158 -8.56 -12.77 -8.92
N ARG A 159 -7.38 -12.22 -8.61
CA ARG A 159 -6.32 -11.89 -9.58
C ARG A 159 -4.96 -12.23 -9.01
N ASP A 160 -3.96 -12.33 -9.89
CA ASP A 160 -2.58 -12.50 -9.48
C ASP A 160 -2.10 -11.38 -8.56
N TYR A 161 -1.21 -11.72 -7.63
CA TYR A 161 -0.67 -10.82 -6.61
C TYR A 161 -0.21 -9.47 -7.19
N TYR A 162 0.61 -9.49 -8.23
CA TYR A 162 1.18 -8.28 -8.83
C TYR A 162 0.17 -7.41 -9.61
N SER A 163 -0.98 -7.98 -9.98
CA SER A 163 -2.07 -7.26 -10.63
C SER A 163 -2.76 -6.21 -9.74
N TRP A 164 -2.49 -6.25 -8.44
CA TRP A 164 -3.08 -5.33 -7.47
C TRP A 164 -2.20 -4.11 -7.14
N ASN A 165 -1.14 -3.87 -7.92
CA ASN A 165 -0.25 -2.73 -7.71
C ASN A 165 -0.77 -1.49 -8.45
N ALA A 166 -1.43 -0.58 -7.76
CA ALA A 166 -1.85 0.70 -8.33
C ALA A 166 -0.65 1.66 -8.51
N PRO A 167 -0.75 2.64 -9.43
CA PRO A 167 0.24 3.70 -9.55
C PRO A 167 0.31 4.55 -8.27
N PRO A 168 1.36 5.39 -8.08
CA PRO A 168 1.44 6.33 -6.97
C PRO A 168 0.17 7.19 -6.85
N ALA A 169 -0.34 7.35 -5.63
CA ALA A 169 -1.63 7.99 -5.30
C ALA A 169 -2.87 7.31 -5.92
N GLY A 170 -2.70 6.14 -6.50
CA GLY A 170 -3.79 5.31 -6.99
C GLY A 170 -4.24 4.27 -5.97
N GLY A 171 -5.38 3.65 -6.26
CA GLY A 171 -5.91 2.59 -5.40
C GLY A 171 -7.26 2.07 -5.83
N PHE A 172 -7.94 1.47 -4.88
CA PHE A 172 -9.17 0.72 -5.10
C PHE A 172 -10.26 1.16 -4.12
N VAL A 173 -11.48 1.28 -4.63
CA VAL A 173 -12.70 1.38 -3.82
C VAL A 173 -13.37 0.01 -3.83
N LEU A 174 -13.63 -0.51 -2.64
CA LEU A 174 -14.08 -1.87 -2.39
C LEU A 174 -15.38 -1.85 -1.59
N SER A 175 -16.32 -2.75 -1.90
CA SER A 175 -17.45 -3.03 -1.02
C SER A 175 -17.08 -4.15 -0.05
N ALA A 176 -17.39 -3.93 1.24
CA ALA A 176 -17.27 -4.92 2.30
C ALA A 176 -18.61 -5.58 2.68
N ASP A 177 -19.59 -5.61 1.78
CA ASP A 177 -20.93 -6.13 2.07
C ASP A 177 -20.90 -7.64 2.42
N GLU A 178 -19.97 -8.38 1.80
CA GLU A 178 -19.77 -9.80 2.04
C GLU A 178 -18.68 -10.12 3.08
N TRP A 179 -18.08 -9.09 3.69
CA TRP A 179 -16.94 -9.27 4.59
C TRP A 179 -17.25 -10.15 5.80
N ARG A 180 -18.39 -9.92 6.47
CA ARG A 180 -18.78 -10.71 7.65
C ARG A 180 -19.05 -12.18 7.34
N ALA A 181 -19.63 -12.44 6.16
CA ALA A 181 -20.04 -13.79 5.76
C ALA A 181 -18.88 -14.61 5.17
N ARG A 182 -18.02 -13.98 4.33
CA ARG A 182 -17.07 -14.70 3.48
C ARG A 182 -15.65 -14.13 3.52
N ARG A 183 -15.41 -13.05 4.24
CA ARG A 183 -14.14 -12.31 4.19
C ARG A 183 -13.77 -11.85 2.76
N ALA A 184 -14.77 -11.49 1.98
CA ALA A 184 -14.61 -11.08 0.58
C ALA A 184 -14.88 -9.60 0.40
N LEU A 185 -14.11 -8.98 -0.51
CA LEU A 185 -14.21 -7.59 -0.92
C LEU A 185 -14.50 -7.52 -2.41
N ARG A 186 -15.63 -6.93 -2.80
CA ARG A 186 -15.94 -6.72 -4.20
C ARG A 186 -15.31 -5.40 -4.68
N VAL A 187 -14.48 -5.47 -5.72
CA VAL A 187 -13.91 -4.27 -6.35
C VAL A 187 -15.01 -3.47 -7.05
N ILE A 188 -15.18 -2.20 -6.65
CA ILE A 188 -16.15 -1.29 -7.26
C ILE A 188 -15.50 -0.50 -8.38
N LYS A 189 -14.36 0.15 -8.11
CA LYS A 189 -13.60 0.94 -9.09
C LYS A 189 -12.15 1.13 -8.66
N THR A 190 -11.31 1.46 -9.61
CA THR A 190 -9.99 2.06 -9.37
C THR A 190 -10.12 3.57 -9.23
N VAL A 191 -9.21 4.19 -8.48
CA VAL A 191 -9.14 5.65 -8.29
C VAL A 191 -7.69 6.11 -8.40
N GLY A 192 -7.50 7.38 -8.75
CA GLY A 192 -6.20 8.04 -8.79
C GLY A 192 -6.32 9.50 -8.40
N TYR A 193 -5.42 9.96 -7.55
CA TYR A 193 -5.40 11.33 -7.02
C TYR A 193 -4.08 12.06 -7.34
N ALA A 194 -3.41 11.63 -8.40
CA ALA A 194 -2.29 12.36 -8.99
C ALA A 194 -2.65 12.82 -10.41
N GLU A 195 -2.17 13.99 -10.81
CA GLU A 195 -2.22 14.40 -12.21
C GLU A 195 -1.34 13.48 -13.05
N GLU A 196 -1.88 13.01 -14.17
CA GLU A 196 -1.05 12.37 -15.19
C GLU A 196 -0.05 13.41 -15.72
N ARG A 197 1.22 13.05 -15.74
CA ARG A 197 2.22 13.90 -16.41
C ARG A 197 1.98 13.79 -17.91
N ALA A 198 1.74 14.95 -18.52
CA ALA A 198 1.73 15.08 -19.98
C ALA A 198 3.10 14.70 -20.55
#